data_3c0707e7391038891c1183300575061e
#
_entry.id   3c0707e7391038891c1183300575061e
#
_cell.length_a   1.000
_cell.length_b   1.000
_cell.length_c   1.000
_cell.angle_alpha   90.00
_cell.angle_beta   90.00
_cell.angle_gamma   90.00
#
_symmetry.space_group_name_H-M   'P 1'
#
loop_
_entity.id
_entity.type
_entity.pdbx_description
1 polymer ?
#
loop_
_entity_poly.entity_id
_entity_poly.type
_entity_poly.pdbx_seq_one_letter_code
_entity_poly.pdbx_strand_id
1 'polypeptide(L)'
;METHGIKFKDKLGYALGDMGGILSFSLVSSYLTMFYTDILGISAASITILMLVARIWDAVNDPMWGSFIDSRKPTKHGRFRPYILCASFPLAVGAFLMFYKIPGLSNNQYLIYAYITYIFYGMMYTGVNIPYGSLASAITDDEIERSSLSMWRSVGAGIGGLPAQILMPLIVYTTVINSDGSSSKVLDGTKLSLCVGAISILTIILFIIHFKLTKERIQLPPTQKTSDYNLLKTVGVLVKNKPFVVLCFISMFLICFQMYTQTFYNYLFKNCFEKPGLYSIVTICTYLPMALFLPFMGKLIRKFGKKEICGAGLGFAFVISVLMFLLRFTPFAHNPYVFLGLVFLSGAGQTFLVLEVWA
;
A
#
# COMPACT_ATOMS: atom_id res chain seq x y z
N MET A 1 27.44 9.46 23.01
CA MET A 1 26.19 8.78 22.65
C MET A 1 26.56 7.53 21.87
N GLU A 2 26.38 6.36 22.41
CA GLU A 2 26.58 5.12 21.67
C GLU A 2 25.52 5.05 20.58
N THR A 3 25.91 5.21 19.34
CA THR A 3 25.05 4.98 18.17
C THR A 3 24.77 3.48 18.10
N HIS A 4 23.69 3.07 18.75
CA HIS A 4 23.17 1.71 18.58
C HIS A 4 22.58 1.60 17.18
N GLY A 5 23.43 1.30 16.21
CA GLY A 5 23.02 1.11 14.82
C GLY A 5 21.84 0.12 14.69
N ILE A 6 20.98 0.35 13.70
CA ILE A 6 19.84 -0.53 13.39
C ILE A 6 20.36 -1.92 13.04
N LYS A 7 19.83 -2.94 13.73
CA LYS A 7 20.13 -4.33 13.40
C LYS A 7 19.27 -4.83 12.25
N PHE A 8 19.71 -5.84 11.54
CA PHE A 8 18.93 -6.50 10.48
C PHE A 8 17.53 -6.93 10.96
N LYS A 9 17.40 -7.33 12.22
CA LYS A 9 16.11 -7.69 12.86
C LYS A 9 15.11 -6.54 12.84
N ASP A 10 15.55 -5.29 13.06
CA ASP A 10 14.68 -4.11 13.04
C ASP A 10 14.17 -3.84 11.63
N LYS A 11 15.05 -3.95 10.62
CA LYS A 11 14.72 -3.78 9.21
C LYS A 11 13.70 -4.82 8.75
N LEU A 12 13.95 -6.08 9.04
CA LEU A 12 13.05 -7.18 8.74
C LEU A 12 11.71 -7.01 9.47
N GLY A 13 11.75 -6.71 10.76
CA GLY A 13 10.55 -6.47 11.55
C GLY A 13 9.72 -5.31 11.01
N TYR A 14 10.38 -4.23 10.58
CA TYR A 14 9.72 -3.08 9.97
C TYR A 14 9.09 -3.45 8.61
N ALA A 15 9.77 -4.18 7.75
CA ALA A 15 9.24 -4.70 6.49
C ALA A 15 8.00 -5.58 6.69
N LEU A 16 8.03 -6.49 7.68
CA LEU A 16 6.90 -7.38 7.98
C LEU A 16 5.66 -6.64 8.50
N GLY A 17 5.83 -5.49 9.16
CA GLY A 17 4.72 -4.63 9.55
C GLY A 17 3.97 -4.07 8.35
N ASP A 18 4.69 -3.52 7.37
CA ASP A 18 4.07 -3.00 6.15
C ASP A 18 3.50 -4.12 5.27
N MET A 19 4.22 -5.25 5.18
CA MET A 19 3.72 -6.45 4.51
C MET A 19 2.36 -6.88 5.06
N GLY A 20 2.17 -6.91 6.39
CA GLY A 20 0.89 -7.23 7.02
C GLY A 20 -0.21 -6.21 6.69
N GLY A 21 0.09 -4.93 6.74
CA GLY A 21 -0.85 -3.85 6.38
C GLY A 21 -1.27 -3.91 4.90
N ILE A 22 -0.30 -4.00 3.99
CA ILE A 22 -0.56 -4.05 2.55
C ILE A 22 -1.22 -5.35 2.12
N LEU A 23 -0.92 -6.47 2.75
CA LEU A 23 -1.57 -7.75 2.50
C LEU A 23 -3.09 -7.66 2.69
N SER A 24 -3.54 -7.05 3.78
CA SER A 24 -4.96 -6.79 4.04
C SER A 24 -5.52 -5.74 3.06
N PHE A 25 -4.83 -4.61 2.89
CA PHE A 25 -5.29 -3.51 2.04
C PHE A 25 -5.42 -3.89 0.56
N SER A 26 -4.50 -4.66 0.01
CA SER A 26 -4.51 -5.07 -1.40
C SER A 26 -5.70 -5.99 -1.71
N LEU A 27 -6.11 -6.84 -0.77
CA LEU A 27 -7.33 -7.65 -0.91
C LEU A 27 -8.58 -6.76 -0.98
N VAL A 28 -8.70 -5.83 -0.04
CA VAL A 28 -9.82 -4.88 0.00
C VAL A 28 -9.87 -4.08 -1.30
N SER A 29 -8.74 -3.51 -1.72
CA SER A 29 -8.70 -2.70 -2.95
C SER A 29 -9.03 -3.49 -4.22
N SER A 30 -8.66 -4.78 -4.28
CA SER A 30 -8.81 -5.57 -5.49
C SER A 30 -10.17 -6.28 -5.60
N TYR A 31 -10.75 -6.71 -4.50
CA TYR A 31 -11.89 -7.62 -4.52
C TYR A 31 -13.16 -7.10 -3.86
N LEU A 32 -13.07 -6.05 -3.03
CA LEU A 32 -14.23 -5.61 -2.25
C LEU A 32 -15.40 -5.15 -3.13
N THR A 33 -15.13 -4.35 -4.15
CA THR A 33 -16.16 -3.86 -5.07
C THR A 33 -16.88 -5.02 -5.74
N MET A 34 -16.11 -6.00 -6.26
CA MET A 34 -16.68 -7.19 -6.89
C MET A 34 -17.49 -8.05 -5.90
N PHE A 35 -16.99 -8.19 -4.67
CA PHE A 35 -17.74 -8.92 -3.63
C PHE A 35 -19.08 -8.23 -3.30
N TYR A 36 -19.08 -6.92 -3.19
CA TYR A 36 -20.28 -6.15 -2.91
C TYR A 36 -21.28 -6.18 -4.06
N THR A 37 -20.83 -6.09 -5.33
CA THR A 37 -21.71 -6.14 -6.50
C THR A 37 -22.19 -7.55 -6.79
N ASP A 38 -21.27 -8.51 -6.91
CA ASP A 38 -21.57 -9.82 -7.49
C ASP A 38 -22.10 -10.81 -6.44
N ILE A 39 -21.69 -10.67 -5.17
CA ILE A 39 -22.05 -11.60 -4.10
C ILE A 39 -23.15 -11.03 -3.18
N LEU A 40 -23.05 -9.75 -2.78
CA LEU A 40 -24.04 -9.11 -1.92
C LEU A 40 -25.18 -8.46 -2.71
N GLY A 41 -25.02 -8.22 -4.02
CA GLY A 41 -26.02 -7.59 -4.89
C GLY A 41 -26.22 -6.10 -4.63
N ILE A 42 -25.22 -5.40 -4.07
CA ILE A 42 -25.29 -3.96 -3.81
C ILE A 42 -25.02 -3.21 -5.11
N SER A 43 -25.79 -2.17 -5.42
CA SER A 43 -25.63 -1.39 -6.64
C SER A 43 -24.27 -0.66 -6.65
N ALA A 44 -23.63 -0.56 -7.82
CA ALA A 44 -22.36 0.15 -7.99
C ALA A 44 -22.44 1.63 -7.56
N ALA A 45 -23.60 2.27 -7.77
CA ALA A 45 -23.84 3.64 -7.32
C ALA A 45 -23.80 3.75 -5.78
N SER A 46 -24.44 2.81 -5.06
CA SER A 46 -24.40 2.78 -3.58
C SER A 46 -22.98 2.54 -3.05
N ILE A 47 -22.20 1.68 -3.72
CA ILE A 47 -20.79 1.43 -3.35
C ILE A 47 -19.94 2.68 -3.56
N THR A 48 -20.17 3.41 -4.65
CA THR A 48 -19.45 4.67 -4.91
C THR A 48 -19.71 5.70 -3.82
N ILE A 49 -20.96 5.83 -3.38
CA ILE A 49 -21.34 6.72 -2.28
C ILE A 49 -20.68 6.26 -0.96
N LEU A 50 -20.73 4.95 -0.67
CA LEU A 50 -20.07 4.38 0.52
C LEU A 50 -18.57 4.72 0.54
N MET A 51 -17.87 4.52 -0.59
CA MET A 51 -16.44 4.82 -0.68
C MET A 51 -16.16 6.32 -0.51
N LEU A 52 -17.02 7.19 -1.06
CA LEU A 52 -16.89 8.64 -0.89
C LEU A 52 -17.06 9.05 0.58
N VAL A 53 -18.12 8.57 1.24
CA VAL A 53 -18.38 8.83 2.66
C VAL A 53 -17.21 8.36 3.52
N ALA A 54 -16.67 7.19 3.23
CA ALA A 54 -15.51 6.68 3.96
C ALA A 54 -14.26 7.56 3.77
N ARG A 55 -14.00 8.10 2.57
CA ARG A 55 -12.88 9.04 2.34
C ARG A 55 -13.04 10.34 3.11
N ILE A 56 -14.27 10.86 3.21
CA ILE A 56 -14.56 12.04 4.04
C ILE A 56 -14.32 11.70 5.52
N TRP A 57 -14.73 10.49 5.95
CA TRP A 57 -14.49 10.03 7.31
C TRP A 57 -12.98 9.88 7.60
N ASP A 58 -12.20 9.28 6.69
CA ASP A 58 -10.75 9.12 6.83
C ASP A 58 -10.07 10.49 7.05
N ALA A 59 -10.47 11.53 6.30
CA ALA A 59 -9.91 12.88 6.45
C ALA A 59 -10.09 13.48 7.86
N VAL A 60 -11.11 13.04 8.60
CA VAL A 60 -11.34 13.45 9.99
C VAL A 60 -10.68 12.48 10.97
N ASN A 61 -10.79 11.21 10.71
CA ASN A 61 -10.31 10.12 11.57
C ASN A 61 -8.78 10.08 11.69
N ASP A 62 -8.05 10.31 10.58
CA ASP A 62 -6.59 10.23 10.56
C ASP A 62 -5.92 11.24 11.50
N PRO A 63 -6.25 12.55 11.49
CA PRO A 63 -5.73 13.51 12.47
C PRO A 63 -6.14 13.18 13.91
N MET A 64 -7.32 12.61 14.12
CA MET A 64 -7.77 12.21 15.46
C MET A 64 -6.90 11.10 16.03
N TRP A 65 -6.60 10.06 15.24
CA TRP A 65 -5.69 8.98 15.63
C TRP A 65 -4.27 9.49 15.90
N GLY A 66 -3.73 10.36 15.03
CA GLY A 66 -2.42 10.98 15.24
C GLY A 66 -2.37 11.74 16.58
N SER A 67 -3.31 12.62 16.81
CA SER A 67 -3.40 13.40 18.07
C SER A 67 -3.60 12.50 19.30
N PHE A 68 -4.43 11.45 19.18
CA PHE A 68 -4.65 10.50 20.27
C PHE A 68 -3.35 9.79 20.67
N ILE A 69 -2.59 9.26 19.73
CA ILE A 69 -1.35 8.53 19.98
C ILE A 69 -0.28 9.47 20.54
N ASP A 70 -0.14 10.67 19.98
CA ASP A 70 0.87 11.65 20.39
C ASP A 70 0.62 12.19 21.81
N SER A 71 -0.65 12.20 22.23
CA SER A 71 -1.03 12.64 23.58
C SER A 71 -0.77 11.59 24.68
N ARG A 72 -0.47 10.34 24.31
CA ARG A 72 -0.29 9.25 25.27
C ARG A 72 1.16 9.13 25.73
N LYS A 73 1.33 8.77 27.01
CA LYS A 73 2.65 8.45 27.57
C LYS A 73 3.16 7.14 26.99
N PRO A 74 4.47 7.02 26.71
CA PRO A 74 5.06 5.74 26.29
C PRO A 74 4.79 4.64 27.31
N THR A 75 4.51 3.45 26.82
CA THR A 75 4.40 2.24 27.65
C THR A 75 5.77 1.58 27.84
N LYS A 76 5.84 0.48 28.63
CA LYS A 76 7.05 -0.34 28.76
C LYS A 76 7.56 -0.90 27.41
N HIS A 77 6.68 -0.99 26.41
CA HIS A 77 6.98 -1.51 25.07
C HIS A 77 7.13 -0.43 24.01
N GLY A 78 7.18 0.83 24.41
CA GLY A 78 7.22 2.00 23.52
C GLY A 78 5.87 2.71 23.40
N ARG A 79 5.81 3.72 22.52
CA ARG A 79 4.60 4.52 22.26
C ARG A 79 3.77 3.93 21.13
N PHE A 80 4.41 3.55 20.00
CA PHE A 80 3.73 3.19 18.75
C PHE A 80 3.43 1.70 18.63
N ARG A 81 4.39 0.85 18.99
CA ARG A 81 4.30 -0.62 18.87
C ARG A 81 3.07 -1.25 19.52
N PRO A 82 2.66 -0.88 20.75
CA PRO A 82 1.47 -1.43 21.37
C PRO A 82 0.18 -1.12 20.60
N TYR A 83 0.07 0.10 20.03
CA TYR A 83 -1.12 0.48 19.24
C TYR A 83 -1.18 -0.29 17.92
N ILE A 84 -0.05 -0.46 17.23
CA ILE A 84 0.03 -1.27 16.01
C ILE A 84 -0.46 -2.70 16.31
N LEU A 85 0.04 -3.32 17.36
CA LEU A 85 -0.35 -4.68 17.72
C LEU A 85 -1.83 -4.75 18.13
N CYS A 86 -2.30 -3.85 19.01
CA CYS A 86 -3.69 -3.87 19.47
C CYS A 86 -4.68 -3.61 18.32
N ALA A 87 -4.36 -2.68 17.39
CA ALA A 87 -5.23 -2.37 16.26
C ALA A 87 -5.20 -3.44 15.16
N SER A 88 -4.14 -4.25 15.08
CA SER A 88 -4.04 -5.31 14.07
C SER A 88 -5.09 -6.41 14.23
N PHE A 89 -5.52 -6.72 15.45
CA PHE A 89 -6.56 -7.71 15.71
C PHE A 89 -7.94 -7.26 15.15
N PRO A 90 -8.48 -6.10 15.56
CA PRO A 90 -9.74 -5.63 15.00
C PRO A 90 -9.63 -5.29 13.51
N LEU A 91 -8.45 -4.91 12.99
CA LEU A 91 -8.21 -4.76 11.55
C LEU A 91 -8.46 -6.08 10.81
N ALA A 92 -7.88 -7.17 11.29
CA ALA A 92 -8.04 -8.50 10.68
C ALA A 92 -9.48 -8.99 10.77
N VAL A 93 -10.17 -8.75 11.90
CA VAL A 93 -11.60 -9.05 12.06
C VAL A 93 -12.44 -8.21 11.09
N GLY A 94 -12.17 -6.91 10.97
CA GLY A 94 -12.85 -6.02 10.04
C GLY A 94 -12.68 -6.46 8.59
N ALA A 95 -11.46 -6.84 8.19
CA ALA A 95 -11.18 -7.38 6.86
C ALA A 95 -12.00 -8.64 6.58
N PHE A 96 -12.05 -9.59 7.51
CA PHE A 96 -12.85 -10.80 7.36
C PHE A 96 -14.35 -10.49 7.26
N LEU A 97 -14.88 -9.63 8.14
CA LEU A 97 -16.30 -9.26 8.12
C LEU A 97 -16.71 -8.60 6.81
N MET A 98 -15.88 -7.76 6.21
CA MET A 98 -16.21 -7.13 4.91
C MET A 98 -16.43 -8.14 3.79
N PHE A 99 -15.82 -9.31 3.85
CA PHE A 99 -15.93 -10.37 2.86
C PHE A 99 -16.78 -11.57 3.34
N TYR A 100 -17.54 -11.40 4.41
CA TYR A 100 -18.43 -12.44 4.92
C TYR A 100 -19.89 -12.12 4.58
N LYS A 101 -20.55 -13.01 3.84
CA LYS A 101 -21.97 -12.90 3.51
C LYS A 101 -22.81 -13.51 4.62
N ILE A 102 -23.55 -12.70 5.35
CA ILE A 102 -24.49 -13.17 6.37
C ILE A 102 -25.77 -13.65 5.66
N PRO A 103 -26.17 -14.93 5.81
CA PRO A 103 -27.39 -15.42 5.17
C PRO A 103 -28.67 -14.68 5.66
N GLY A 104 -29.61 -14.47 4.76
CA GLY A 104 -30.95 -13.96 5.10
C GLY A 104 -31.10 -12.45 5.23
N LEU A 105 -30.06 -11.65 4.94
CA LEU A 105 -30.18 -10.20 4.93
C LEU A 105 -30.78 -9.69 3.61
N SER A 106 -31.62 -8.64 3.71
CA SER A 106 -32.12 -7.88 2.56
C SER A 106 -31.03 -6.95 1.97
N ASN A 107 -31.22 -6.48 0.74
CA ASN A 107 -30.24 -5.59 0.07
C ASN A 107 -29.94 -4.32 0.89
N ASN A 108 -30.94 -3.73 1.53
CA ASN A 108 -30.73 -2.55 2.39
C ASN A 108 -29.92 -2.89 3.64
N GLN A 109 -30.13 -4.07 4.23
CA GLN A 109 -29.34 -4.53 5.38
C GLN A 109 -27.88 -4.83 4.98
N TYR A 110 -27.66 -5.42 3.78
CA TYR A 110 -26.30 -5.57 3.25
C TYR A 110 -25.61 -4.22 3.04
N LEU A 111 -26.33 -3.20 2.58
CA LEU A 111 -25.74 -1.87 2.43
C LEU A 111 -25.32 -1.28 3.78
N ILE A 112 -26.17 -1.37 4.81
CA ILE A 112 -25.85 -0.93 6.18
C ILE A 112 -24.66 -1.71 6.72
N TYR A 113 -24.66 -3.03 6.55
CA TYR A 113 -23.56 -3.92 6.94
C TYR A 113 -22.23 -3.51 6.27
N ALA A 114 -22.26 -3.20 4.96
CA ALA A 114 -21.12 -2.75 4.22
C ALA A 114 -20.56 -1.41 4.76
N TYR A 115 -21.45 -0.44 5.10
CA TYR A 115 -21.04 0.82 5.73
C TYR A 115 -20.34 0.59 7.06
N ILE A 116 -20.94 -0.21 7.94
CA ILE A 116 -20.39 -0.47 9.29
C ILE A 116 -19.02 -1.16 9.18
N THR A 117 -18.92 -2.23 8.39
CA THR A 117 -17.68 -3.02 8.29
C THR A 117 -16.58 -2.27 7.56
N TYR A 118 -16.89 -1.50 6.52
CA TYR A 118 -15.89 -0.72 5.77
C TYR A 118 -15.35 0.45 6.58
N ILE A 119 -16.20 1.22 7.25
CA ILE A 119 -15.76 2.32 8.13
C ILE A 119 -14.95 1.77 9.31
N PHE A 120 -15.41 0.68 9.93
CA PHE A 120 -14.68 0.02 11.02
C PHE A 120 -13.28 -0.43 10.57
N TYR A 121 -13.19 -1.09 9.41
CA TYR A 121 -11.92 -1.49 8.83
C TYR A 121 -11.00 -0.30 8.59
N GLY A 122 -11.52 0.78 7.96
CA GLY A 122 -10.77 2.01 7.71
C GLY A 122 -10.20 2.62 8.99
N MET A 123 -11.02 2.72 10.05
CA MET A 123 -10.57 3.22 11.35
C MET A 123 -9.43 2.37 11.95
N MET A 124 -9.54 1.05 11.87
CA MET A 124 -8.51 0.14 12.39
C MET A 124 -7.25 0.17 11.53
N TYR A 125 -7.40 0.31 10.20
CA TYR A 125 -6.28 0.49 9.28
C TYR A 125 -5.49 1.76 9.60
N THR A 126 -6.18 2.87 9.83
CA THR A 126 -5.57 4.14 10.30
C THR A 126 -4.87 3.95 11.64
N GLY A 127 -5.51 3.22 12.59
CA GLY A 127 -4.96 2.90 13.89
C GLY A 127 -3.67 2.06 13.85
N VAL A 128 -3.44 1.32 12.77
CA VAL A 128 -2.18 0.62 12.49
C VAL A 128 -1.19 1.51 11.72
N ASN A 129 -1.65 2.16 10.65
CA ASN A 129 -0.78 2.80 9.66
C ASN A 129 -0.14 4.10 10.19
N ILE A 130 -0.87 4.92 10.96
CA ILE A 130 -0.33 6.16 11.53
C ILE A 130 0.80 5.89 12.53
N PRO A 131 0.62 5.06 13.59
CA PRO A 131 1.73 4.78 14.49
C PRO A 131 2.86 4.01 13.81
N TYR A 132 2.57 3.21 12.78
CA TYR A 132 3.58 2.54 11.99
C TYR A 132 4.45 3.53 11.20
N GLY A 133 3.84 4.54 10.56
CA GLY A 133 4.58 5.61 9.88
C GLY A 133 5.50 6.39 10.83
N SER A 134 5.03 6.66 12.06
CA SER A 134 5.80 7.39 13.08
C SER A 134 6.88 6.53 13.76
N LEU A 135 6.80 5.21 13.69
CA LEU A 135 7.69 4.27 14.36
C LEU A 135 9.14 4.39 13.85
N ALA A 136 9.37 4.73 12.58
CA ALA A 136 10.72 4.88 12.02
C ALA A 136 11.57 5.88 12.80
N SER A 137 10.98 7.03 13.18
CA SER A 137 11.66 8.07 13.97
C SER A 137 11.86 7.69 15.44
N ALA A 138 11.11 6.72 15.96
CA ALA A 138 11.31 6.16 17.29
C ALA A 138 12.33 5.01 17.32
N ILE A 139 12.66 4.42 16.17
CA ILE A 139 13.70 3.38 16.07
C ILE A 139 15.09 4.04 15.98
N THR A 140 15.25 5.11 15.17
CA THR A 140 16.53 5.77 14.94
C THR A 140 16.37 7.26 14.62
N ASP A 141 17.36 8.07 15.00
CA ASP A 141 17.52 9.48 14.66
C ASP A 141 18.44 9.70 13.44
N ASP A 142 19.19 8.67 13.03
CA ASP A 142 20.03 8.71 11.85
C ASP A 142 19.21 8.68 10.55
N GLU A 143 19.40 9.68 9.69
CA GLU A 143 18.66 9.81 8.42
C GLU A 143 18.92 8.68 7.43
N ILE A 144 20.17 8.14 7.42
CA ILE A 144 20.55 7.05 6.51
C ILE A 144 19.89 5.74 6.98
N GLU A 145 19.83 5.53 8.29
CA GLU A 145 19.17 4.38 8.86
C GLU A 145 17.64 4.46 8.64
N ARG A 146 17.03 5.65 8.76
CA ARG A 146 15.62 5.86 8.41
C ARG A 146 15.34 5.58 6.93
N SER A 147 16.21 6.04 6.03
CA SER A 147 16.13 5.66 4.60
C SER A 147 16.18 4.15 4.42
N SER A 148 17.07 3.46 5.15
CA SER A 148 17.15 2.00 5.09
C SER A 148 15.85 1.34 5.58
N LEU A 149 15.21 1.84 6.65
CA LEU A 149 13.90 1.35 7.09
C LEU A 149 12.83 1.57 6.04
N SER A 150 12.79 2.74 5.40
CA SER A 150 11.84 3.05 4.33
C SER A 150 12.02 2.15 3.12
N MET A 151 13.27 1.82 2.74
CA MET A 151 13.54 0.85 1.69
C MET A 151 12.98 -0.54 2.04
N TRP A 152 13.23 -1.02 3.25
CA TRP A 152 12.70 -2.31 3.71
C TRP A 152 11.17 -2.32 3.82
N ARG A 153 10.57 -1.20 4.20
CA ARG A 153 9.13 -0.96 4.15
C ARG A 153 8.59 -1.19 2.74
N SER A 154 9.19 -0.54 1.73
CA SER A 154 8.77 -0.67 0.34
C SER A 154 8.86 -2.11 -0.18
N VAL A 155 9.89 -2.87 0.25
CA VAL A 155 9.98 -4.31 -0.05
C VAL A 155 8.84 -5.09 0.62
N GLY A 156 8.56 -4.81 1.89
CA GLY A 156 7.44 -5.41 2.62
C GLY A 156 6.11 -5.16 1.93
N ALA A 157 5.86 -3.89 1.51
CA ALA A 157 4.68 -3.51 0.74
C ALA A 157 4.57 -4.28 -0.58
N GLY A 158 5.68 -4.36 -1.34
CA GLY A 158 5.71 -5.08 -2.61
C GLY A 158 5.34 -6.57 -2.44
N ILE A 159 5.97 -7.25 -1.49
CA ILE A 159 5.67 -8.66 -1.19
C ILE A 159 4.23 -8.83 -0.68
N GLY A 160 3.76 -7.92 0.18
CA GLY A 160 2.39 -7.94 0.73
C GLY A 160 1.30 -7.77 -0.33
N GLY A 161 1.58 -7.09 -1.44
CA GLY A 161 0.64 -6.94 -2.55
C GLY A 161 0.52 -8.16 -3.47
N LEU A 162 1.55 -9.01 -3.53
CA LEU A 162 1.60 -10.14 -4.47
C LEU A 162 0.45 -11.17 -4.29
N PRO A 163 0.07 -11.58 -3.09
CA PRO A 163 -0.99 -12.56 -2.92
C PRO A 163 -2.32 -12.12 -3.55
N ALA A 164 -2.73 -10.87 -3.38
CA ALA A 164 -3.96 -10.35 -3.97
C ALA A 164 -3.92 -10.35 -5.50
N GLN A 165 -2.76 -10.10 -6.10
CA GLN A 165 -2.59 -9.96 -7.54
C GLN A 165 -2.30 -11.30 -8.25
N ILE A 166 -1.62 -12.24 -7.59
CA ILE A 166 -1.16 -13.49 -8.21
C ILE A 166 -1.91 -14.71 -7.68
N LEU A 167 -2.01 -14.87 -6.35
CA LEU A 167 -2.58 -16.08 -5.78
C LEU A 167 -4.12 -16.06 -5.77
N MET A 168 -4.71 -14.94 -5.42
CA MET A 168 -6.16 -14.85 -5.32
C MET A 168 -6.90 -15.14 -6.63
N PRO A 169 -6.49 -14.61 -7.81
CA PRO A 169 -7.17 -14.92 -9.07
C PRO A 169 -7.17 -16.39 -9.42
N LEU A 170 -6.19 -17.16 -8.94
CA LEU A 170 -6.09 -18.61 -9.20
C LEU A 170 -7.04 -19.43 -8.30
N ILE A 171 -7.42 -18.89 -7.14
CA ILE A 171 -8.17 -19.66 -6.11
C ILE A 171 -9.65 -19.26 -6.09
N VAL A 172 -9.95 -17.95 -6.20
CA VAL A 172 -11.28 -17.41 -5.91
C VAL A 172 -12.26 -17.48 -7.07
N TYR A 173 -11.79 -17.75 -8.29
CA TYR A 173 -12.67 -17.91 -9.44
C TYR A 173 -13.02 -19.37 -9.69
N THR A 174 -14.30 -19.62 -9.99
CA THR A 174 -14.82 -20.94 -10.40
C THR A 174 -15.31 -20.82 -11.82
N THR A 175 -15.00 -21.85 -12.65
CA THR A 175 -15.53 -21.92 -14.01
C THR A 175 -16.95 -22.44 -13.96
N VAL A 176 -17.90 -21.68 -14.50
CA VAL A 176 -19.31 -22.05 -14.65
C VAL A 176 -19.57 -22.22 -16.14
N ILE A 177 -20.23 -23.34 -16.49
CA ILE A 177 -20.69 -23.60 -17.85
C ILE A 177 -22.07 -22.98 -17.98
N ASN A 178 -22.22 -22.02 -18.87
CA ASN A 178 -23.49 -21.36 -19.17
C ASN A 178 -24.42 -22.30 -19.98
N SER A 179 -25.70 -21.96 -20.04
CA SER A 179 -26.70 -22.73 -20.80
C SER A 179 -26.47 -22.75 -22.31
N ASP A 180 -25.64 -21.85 -22.84
CA ASP A 180 -25.20 -21.78 -24.24
C ASP A 180 -23.93 -22.60 -24.54
N GLY A 181 -23.41 -23.36 -23.55
CA GLY A 181 -22.17 -24.14 -23.67
C GLY A 181 -20.88 -23.33 -23.51
N SER A 182 -20.96 -22.02 -23.34
CA SER A 182 -19.80 -21.17 -23.04
C SER A 182 -19.34 -21.33 -21.61
N SER A 183 -18.02 -21.20 -21.34
CA SER A 183 -17.48 -21.20 -19.98
C SER A 183 -17.15 -19.79 -19.53
N SER A 184 -17.68 -19.39 -18.38
CA SER A 184 -17.35 -18.12 -17.73
C SER A 184 -16.69 -18.33 -16.37
N LYS A 185 -15.75 -17.46 -16.01
CA LYS A 185 -15.15 -17.45 -14.66
C LYS A 185 -15.95 -16.50 -13.76
N VAL A 186 -16.54 -17.06 -12.72
CA VAL A 186 -17.35 -16.32 -11.74
C VAL A 186 -16.62 -16.29 -10.39
N LEU A 187 -16.72 -15.19 -9.68
CA LEU A 187 -16.16 -15.03 -8.35
C LEU A 187 -16.93 -15.90 -7.36
N ASP A 188 -16.22 -16.78 -6.64
CA ASP A 188 -16.79 -17.62 -5.59
C ASP A 188 -16.68 -16.92 -4.24
N GLY A 189 -17.80 -16.42 -3.72
CA GLY A 189 -17.85 -15.69 -2.46
C GLY A 189 -17.36 -16.51 -1.26
N THR A 190 -17.63 -17.81 -1.24
CA THR A 190 -17.20 -18.69 -0.13
C THR A 190 -15.68 -18.88 -0.14
N LYS A 191 -15.10 -19.18 -1.32
CA LYS A 191 -13.64 -19.28 -1.45
C LYS A 191 -12.96 -17.98 -1.10
N LEU A 192 -13.51 -16.85 -1.56
CA LEU A 192 -12.97 -15.53 -1.24
C LEU A 192 -12.99 -15.27 0.27
N SER A 193 -14.11 -15.52 0.95
CA SER A 193 -14.21 -15.35 2.42
C SER A 193 -13.22 -16.21 3.18
N LEU A 194 -13.03 -17.48 2.78
CA LEU A 194 -12.04 -18.38 3.39
C LEU A 194 -10.61 -17.89 3.18
N CYS A 195 -10.26 -17.46 1.96
CA CYS A 195 -8.94 -16.90 1.66
C CYS A 195 -8.67 -15.62 2.46
N VAL A 196 -9.66 -14.72 2.56
CA VAL A 196 -9.54 -13.51 3.37
C VAL A 196 -9.37 -13.86 4.84
N GLY A 197 -10.08 -14.86 5.36
CA GLY A 197 -9.89 -15.37 6.72
C GLY A 197 -8.47 -15.86 6.98
N ALA A 198 -7.93 -16.68 6.08
CA ALA A 198 -6.55 -17.17 6.19
C ALA A 198 -5.52 -16.03 6.13
N ILE A 199 -5.73 -15.05 5.23
CA ILE A 199 -4.86 -13.87 5.11
C ILE A 199 -4.99 -12.96 6.34
N SER A 200 -6.18 -12.81 6.92
CA SER A 200 -6.39 -12.07 8.15
C SER A 200 -5.59 -12.67 9.32
N ILE A 201 -5.56 -13.99 9.44
CA ILE A 201 -4.71 -14.69 10.43
C ILE A 201 -3.24 -14.44 10.15
N LEU A 202 -2.80 -14.54 8.89
CA LEU A 202 -1.42 -14.25 8.50
C LEU A 202 -1.04 -12.80 8.83
N THR A 203 -1.94 -11.84 8.59
CA THR A 203 -1.76 -10.43 8.94
C THR A 203 -1.49 -10.26 10.44
N ILE A 204 -2.25 -10.91 11.31
CA ILE A 204 -2.03 -10.88 12.77
C ILE A 204 -0.64 -11.46 13.10
N ILE A 205 -0.28 -12.60 12.52
CA ILE A 205 1.03 -13.23 12.74
C ILE A 205 2.16 -12.28 12.35
N LEU A 206 2.06 -11.62 11.21
CA LEU A 206 3.05 -10.64 10.74
C LEU A 206 3.20 -9.46 11.70
N PHE A 207 2.10 -8.92 12.22
CA PHE A 207 2.14 -7.84 13.22
C PHE A 207 2.69 -8.30 14.57
N ILE A 208 2.43 -9.54 14.99
CA ILE A 208 3.07 -10.12 16.20
C ILE A 208 4.59 -10.23 15.99
N ILE A 209 5.03 -10.71 14.83
CA ILE A 209 6.47 -10.80 14.51
C ILE A 209 7.08 -9.40 14.41
N HIS A 210 6.41 -8.46 13.75
CA HIS A 210 6.80 -7.05 13.71
C HIS A 210 7.02 -6.50 15.14
N PHE A 211 6.06 -6.70 16.03
CA PHE A 211 6.16 -6.27 17.42
C PHE A 211 7.35 -6.88 18.16
N LYS A 212 7.67 -8.16 17.93
CA LYS A 212 8.79 -8.85 18.58
C LYS A 212 10.16 -8.43 18.03
N LEU A 213 10.26 -8.14 16.75
CA LEU A 213 11.52 -7.83 16.08
C LEU A 213 11.91 -6.35 16.18
N THR A 214 10.92 -5.43 16.15
CA THR A 214 11.19 -4.00 16.24
C THR A 214 11.36 -3.54 17.69
N LYS A 215 12.13 -2.49 17.92
CA LYS A 215 12.31 -1.87 19.23
C LYS A 215 12.40 -0.35 19.11
N GLU A 216 11.56 0.37 19.86
CA GLU A 216 11.69 1.82 20.01
C GLU A 216 12.87 2.13 20.91
N ARG A 217 13.82 2.93 20.42
CA ARG A 217 15.03 3.33 21.16
C ARG A 217 15.00 4.78 21.56
N ILE A 218 14.28 5.60 20.79
CA ILE A 218 14.17 7.04 21.01
C ILE A 218 12.85 7.31 21.69
N GLN A 219 12.91 7.90 22.86
CA GLN A 219 11.72 8.37 23.57
C GLN A 219 11.34 9.75 23.07
N LEU A 220 10.38 9.80 22.17
CA LEU A 220 9.79 11.07 21.75
C LEU A 220 8.96 11.64 22.92
N PRO A 221 9.20 12.90 23.35
CA PRO A 221 8.41 13.51 24.41
C PRO A 221 6.93 13.52 23.99
N PRO A 222 5.99 13.36 24.95
CA PRO A 222 4.58 13.53 24.65
C PRO A 222 4.35 14.97 24.21
N THR A 223 3.65 15.14 23.12
CA THR A 223 3.22 16.46 22.67
C THR A 223 2.35 17.06 23.77
N GLN A 224 2.74 18.19 24.33
CA GLN A 224 1.93 18.88 25.34
C GLN A 224 0.55 19.12 24.70
N LYS A 225 -0.51 18.74 25.43
CA LYS A 225 -1.87 19.09 25.06
C LYS A 225 -1.96 20.63 25.11
N THR A 226 -1.71 21.29 24.01
CA THR A 226 -2.18 22.64 23.85
C THR A 226 -3.70 22.54 23.76
N SER A 227 -4.37 23.18 24.73
CA SER A 227 -5.84 23.23 24.81
C SER A 227 -6.49 23.79 23.54
N ASP A 228 -5.73 24.33 22.64
CA ASP A 228 -6.11 24.95 21.38
C ASP A 228 -5.64 24.14 20.14
N TYR A 229 -5.81 22.81 20.14
CA TYR A 229 -5.59 22.06 18.91
C TYR A 229 -6.66 22.44 17.88
N ASN A 230 -6.34 23.45 17.07
CA ASN A 230 -7.18 23.88 15.97
C ASN A 230 -6.65 23.26 14.67
N LEU A 231 -7.36 22.26 14.16
CA LEU A 231 -7.02 21.52 12.95
C LEU A 231 -6.79 22.48 11.77
N LEU A 232 -7.64 23.50 11.60
CA LEU A 232 -7.51 24.50 10.55
C LEU A 232 -6.22 25.34 10.69
N LYS A 233 -5.84 25.66 11.92
CA LYS A 233 -4.59 26.40 12.19
C LYS A 233 -3.37 25.54 11.87
N THR A 234 -3.41 24.26 12.22
CA THR A 234 -2.33 23.30 11.90
C THR A 234 -2.20 23.10 10.40
N VAL A 235 -3.30 22.89 9.68
CA VAL A 235 -3.30 22.80 8.21
C VAL A 235 -2.77 24.12 7.61
N GLY A 236 -3.17 25.27 8.15
CA GLY A 236 -2.67 26.58 7.69
C GLY A 236 -1.16 26.75 7.84
N VAL A 237 -0.55 26.18 8.90
CA VAL A 237 0.91 26.17 9.09
C VAL A 237 1.58 25.21 8.10
N LEU A 238 1.01 24.01 7.89
CA LEU A 238 1.55 23.01 6.94
C LEU A 238 1.53 23.53 5.51
N VAL A 239 0.44 24.18 5.08
CA VAL A 239 0.33 24.76 3.72
C VAL A 239 1.31 25.91 3.49
N LYS A 240 1.73 26.61 4.54
CA LYS A 240 2.78 27.64 4.44
C LYS A 240 4.18 27.05 4.32
N ASN A 241 4.38 25.79 4.67
CA ASN A 241 5.65 25.09 4.55
C ASN A 241 5.86 24.63 3.09
N LYS A 242 6.60 25.44 2.30
CA LYS A 242 6.85 25.16 0.87
C LYS A 242 7.42 23.77 0.60
N PRO A 243 8.46 23.27 1.31
CA PRO A 243 8.97 21.92 1.14
C PRO A 243 7.89 20.84 1.33
N PHE A 244 7.04 20.98 2.35
CA PHE A 244 5.95 20.04 2.61
C PHE A 244 4.92 20.02 1.46
N VAL A 245 4.50 21.20 0.98
CA VAL A 245 3.56 21.32 -0.13
C VAL A 245 4.12 20.69 -1.41
N VAL A 246 5.40 20.94 -1.72
CA VAL A 246 6.09 20.32 -2.87
C VAL A 246 6.10 18.80 -2.74
N LEU A 247 6.42 18.25 -1.56
CA LEU A 247 6.37 16.81 -1.30
C LEU A 247 4.98 16.22 -1.51
N CYS A 248 3.93 16.91 -1.05
CA CYS A 248 2.53 16.48 -1.27
C CYS A 248 2.21 16.41 -2.76
N PHE A 249 2.59 17.44 -3.55
CA PHE A 249 2.39 17.43 -4.99
C PHE A 249 3.17 16.30 -5.69
N ILE A 250 4.44 16.10 -5.34
CA ILE A 250 5.25 15.02 -5.88
C ILE A 250 4.59 13.67 -5.60
N SER A 251 4.17 13.42 -4.35
CA SER A 251 3.51 12.17 -3.97
C SER A 251 2.19 11.96 -4.71
N MET A 252 1.38 13.02 -4.87
CA MET A 252 0.14 12.97 -5.63
C MET A 252 0.39 12.59 -7.10
N PHE A 253 1.32 13.28 -7.76
CA PHE A 253 1.66 12.97 -9.14
C PHE A 253 2.23 11.57 -9.31
N LEU A 254 3.03 11.08 -8.36
CA LEU A 254 3.55 9.70 -8.38
C LEU A 254 2.43 8.66 -8.32
N ILE A 255 1.49 8.82 -7.40
CA ILE A 255 0.37 7.89 -7.26
C ILE A 255 -0.50 7.92 -8.52
N CYS A 256 -0.83 9.11 -9.03
CA CYS A 256 -1.57 9.27 -10.28
C CYS A 256 -0.84 8.61 -11.46
N PHE A 257 0.47 8.83 -11.56
CA PHE A 257 1.30 8.23 -12.62
C PHE A 257 1.33 6.70 -12.53
N GLN A 258 1.50 6.13 -11.33
CA GLN A 258 1.49 4.68 -11.14
C GLN A 258 0.13 4.08 -11.53
N MET A 259 -0.98 4.66 -11.08
CA MET A 259 -2.33 4.19 -11.41
C MET A 259 -2.60 4.25 -12.91
N TYR A 260 -2.25 5.39 -13.55
CA TYR A 260 -2.39 5.57 -15.00
C TYR A 260 -1.56 4.54 -15.78
N THR A 261 -0.30 4.37 -15.39
CA THR A 261 0.64 3.48 -16.09
C THR A 261 0.20 2.02 -16.01
N GLN A 262 -0.26 1.56 -14.84
CA GLN A 262 -0.78 0.20 -14.69
C GLN A 262 -2.01 -0.05 -15.55
N THR A 263 -2.95 0.89 -15.55
CA THR A 263 -4.16 0.81 -16.38
C THR A 263 -3.80 0.79 -17.87
N PHE A 264 -2.91 1.70 -18.28
CA PHE A 264 -2.46 1.79 -19.68
C PHE A 264 -1.77 0.51 -20.15
N TYR A 265 -0.87 -0.06 -19.35
CA TYR A 265 -0.20 -1.32 -19.71
C TYR A 265 -1.19 -2.47 -19.86
N ASN A 266 -2.22 -2.55 -18.99
CA ASN A 266 -3.24 -3.58 -19.12
C ASN A 266 -3.98 -3.47 -20.46
N TYR A 267 -4.44 -2.26 -20.82
CA TYR A 267 -5.08 -2.03 -22.14
C TYR A 267 -4.16 -2.31 -23.32
N LEU A 268 -2.90 -1.90 -23.23
CA LEU A 268 -1.91 -2.11 -24.28
C LEU A 268 -1.67 -3.60 -24.55
N PHE A 269 -1.45 -4.39 -23.49
CA PHE A 269 -1.19 -5.84 -23.64
C PHE A 269 -2.44 -6.63 -24.04
N LYS A 270 -3.62 -6.16 -23.64
CA LYS A 270 -4.90 -6.79 -24.02
C LYS A 270 -5.30 -6.46 -25.46
N ASN A 271 -5.29 -5.17 -25.84
CA ASN A 271 -5.93 -4.70 -27.07
C ASN A 271 -4.95 -4.48 -28.22
N CYS A 272 -3.67 -4.11 -27.94
CA CYS A 272 -2.69 -3.84 -28.99
C CYS A 272 -1.78 -5.04 -29.25
N PHE A 273 -1.32 -5.71 -28.20
CA PHE A 273 -0.47 -6.90 -28.37
C PHE A 273 -1.25 -8.21 -28.39
N GLU A 274 -2.55 -8.21 -28.05
CA GLU A 274 -3.41 -9.40 -28.01
C GLU A 274 -2.86 -10.53 -27.10
N LYS A 275 -2.03 -10.19 -26.12
CA LYS A 275 -1.35 -11.10 -25.21
C LYS A 275 -1.58 -10.72 -23.74
N PRO A 276 -2.82 -10.83 -23.22
CA PRO A 276 -3.14 -10.40 -21.86
C PRO A 276 -2.33 -11.14 -20.77
N GLY A 277 -1.90 -12.38 -21.04
CA GLY A 277 -1.06 -13.15 -20.09
C GLY A 277 0.32 -12.54 -19.82
N LEU A 278 0.85 -11.72 -20.75
CA LEU A 278 2.12 -11.04 -20.54
C LEU A 278 2.01 -9.87 -19.53
N TYR A 279 0.81 -9.42 -19.19
CA TYR A 279 0.62 -8.38 -18.17
C TYR A 279 1.17 -8.78 -16.80
N SER A 280 1.12 -10.06 -16.44
CA SER A 280 1.75 -10.56 -15.21
C SER A 280 3.26 -10.32 -15.21
N ILE A 281 3.90 -10.45 -16.39
CA ILE A 281 5.34 -10.19 -16.56
C ILE A 281 5.63 -8.68 -16.44
N VAL A 282 4.73 -7.81 -16.88
CA VAL A 282 4.84 -6.33 -16.67
C VAL A 282 4.98 -6.01 -15.20
N THR A 283 4.14 -6.61 -14.35
CA THR A 283 4.21 -6.41 -12.90
C THR A 283 5.58 -6.83 -12.35
N ILE A 284 6.08 -7.99 -12.77
CA ILE A 284 7.43 -8.44 -12.37
C ILE A 284 8.50 -7.45 -12.85
N CYS A 285 8.46 -7.04 -14.12
CA CYS A 285 9.42 -6.08 -14.69
C CYS A 285 9.40 -4.72 -13.98
N THR A 286 8.25 -4.31 -13.44
CA THR A 286 8.13 -3.06 -12.69
C THR A 286 8.77 -3.14 -11.30
N TYR A 287 8.57 -4.25 -10.58
CA TYR A 287 9.03 -4.39 -9.18
C TYR A 287 10.39 -5.09 -9.03
N LEU A 288 10.83 -5.89 -9.99
CA LEU A 288 12.11 -6.58 -9.94
C LEU A 288 13.32 -5.64 -9.79
N PRO A 289 13.39 -4.48 -10.48
CA PRO A 289 14.49 -3.53 -10.29
C PRO A 289 14.60 -3.05 -8.83
N MET A 290 13.48 -2.87 -8.14
CA MET A 290 13.48 -2.46 -6.73
C MET A 290 14.20 -3.50 -5.85
N ALA A 291 13.95 -4.79 -6.05
CA ALA A 291 14.64 -5.85 -5.33
C ALA A 291 16.13 -5.91 -5.65
N LEU A 292 16.50 -5.68 -6.91
CA LEU A 292 17.90 -5.69 -7.38
C LEU A 292 18.70 -4.51 -6.85
N PHE A 293 18.15 -3.30 -6.84
CA PHE A 293 18.88 -2.10 -6.42
C PHE A 293 18.90 -1.88 -4.90
N LEU A 294 17.94 -2.49 -4.16
CA LEU A 294 17.83 -2.36 -2.71
C LEU A 294 19.17 -2.51 -1.96
N PRO A 295 20.02 -3.55 -2.21
CA PRO A 295 21.25 -3.72 -1.47
C PRO A 295 22.29 -2.62 -1.71
N PHE A 296 22.20 -1.91 -2.83
CA PHE A 296 23.15 -0.90 -3.26
C PHE A 296 22.72 0.52 -2.88
N MET A 297 21.43 0.73 -2.57
CA MET A 297 20.87 2.07 -2.31
C MET A 297 21.58 2.80 -1.18
N GLY A 298 21.84 2.14 -0.06
CA GLY A 298 22.55 2.77 1.07
C GLY A 298 23.97 3.27 0.70
N LYS A 299 24.67 2.57 -0.17
CA LYS A 299 25.99 3.00 -0.67
C LYS A 299 25.88 4.18 -1.64
N LEU A 300 24.87 4.13 -2.52
CA LEU A 300 24.60 5.19 -3.50
C LEU A 300 24.23 6.50 -2.80
N ILE A 301 23.32 6.45 -1.82
CA ILE A 301 22.88 7.61 -1.03
C ILE A 301 24.06 8.27 -0.31
N ARG A 302 24.93 7.47 0.31
CA ARG A 302 26.13 8.00 1.00
C ARG A 302 27.11 8.68 0.04
N LYS A 303 27.20 8.20 -1.21
CA LYS A 303 28.14 8.71 -2.19
C LYS A 303 27.63 9.95 -2.93
N PHE A 304 26.38 9.98 -3.32
CA PHE A 304 25.83 10.98 -4.24
C PHE A 304 24.78 11.91 -3.59
N GLY A 305 24.22 11.53 -2.45
CA GLY A 305 23.10 12.25 -1.84
C GLY A 305 21.72 11.79 -2.35
N LYS A 306 20.68 12.00 -1.53
CA LYS A 306 19.29 11.60 -1.85
C LYS A 306 18.74 12.33 -3.06
N LYS A 307 18.90 13.67 -3.09
CA LYS A 307 18.36 14.55 -4.14
C LYS A 307 18.86 14.18 -5.53
N GLU A 308 20.16 13.97 -5.64
CA GLU A 308 20.85 13.67 -6.89
C GLU A 308 20.41 12.30 -7.45
N ILE A 309 20.29 11.30 -6.58
CA ILE A 309 19.85 9.95 -6.97
C ILE A 309 18.39 9.96 -7.43
N CYS A 310 17.50 10.62 -6.69
CA CYS A 310 16.10 10.75 -7.08
C CYS A 310 15.96 11.50 -8.40
N GLY A 311 16.71 12.61 -8.58
CA GLY A 311 16.71 13.39 -9.80
C GLY A 311 17.22 12.59 -11.01
N ALA A 312 18.33 11.86 -10.85
CA ALA A 312 18.87 11.01 -11.90
C ALA A 312 17.93 9.86 -12.26
N GLY A 313 17.31 9.22 -11.26
CA GLY A 313 16.33 8.15 -11.46
C GLY A 313 15.11 8.62 -12.23
N LEU A 314 14.54 9.77 -11.87
CA LEU A 314 13.41 10.37 -12.58
C LEU A 314 13.79 10.77 -14.01
N GLY A 315 14.93 11.40 -14.21
CA GLY A 315 15.44 11.76 -15.53
C GLY A 315 15.58 10.52 -16.42
N PHE A 316 16.15 9.45 -15.89
CA PHE A 316 16.26 8.18 -16.59
C PHE A 316 14.89 7.59 -16.94
N ALA A 317 13.96 7.52 -15.97
CA ALA A 317 12.59 7.02 -16.20
C ALA A 317 11.85 7.86 -17.26
N PHE A 318 12.04 9.19 -17.26
CA PHE A 318 11.48 10.09 -18.27
C PHE A 318 12.03 9.78 -19.68
N VAL A 319 13.34 9.63 -19.83
CA VAL A 319 13.96 9.27 -21.11
C VAL A 319 13.40 7.94 -21.63
N ILE A 320 13.30 6.93 -20.78
CA ILE A 320 12.71 5.63 -21.16
C ILE A 320 11.25 5.78 -21.55
N SER A 321 10.47 6.61 -20.87
CA SER A 321 9.07 6.86 -21.25
C SER A 321 8.94 7.54 -22.60
N VAL A 322 9.85 8.47 -22.93
CA VAL A 322 9.93 9.06 -24.27
C VAL A 322 10.30 8.01 -25.31
N LEU A 323 11.25 7.12 -25.02
CA LEU A 323 11.61 6.02 -25.92
C LEU A 323 10.43 5.07 -26.14
N MET A 324 9.64 4.74 -25.11
CA MET A 324 8.41 3.96 -25.24
C MET A 324 7.41 4.63 -26.19
N PHE A 325 7.26 5.95 -26.10
CA PHE A 325 6.39 6.69 -27.02
C PHE A 325 6.92 6.68 -28.45
N LEU A 326 8.22 6.89 -28.64
CA LEU A 326 8.86 6.88 -29.95
C LEU A 326 8.88 5.49 -30.60
N LEU A 327 8.83 4.42 -29.81
CA LEU A 327 8.78 3.05 -30.27
C LEU A 327 7.64 2.80 -31.26
N ARG A 328 6.49 3.51 -31.10
CA ARG A 328 5.32 3.41 -32.00
C ARG A 328 5.64 3.73 -33.45
N PHE A 329 6.68 4.51 -33.73
CA PHE A 329 7.12 4.90 -35.06
C PHE A 329 8.16 3.99 -35.67
N THR A 330 8.51 2.91 -34.98
CA THR A 330 9.55 1.95 -35.38
C THR A 330 8.94 0.61 -35.78
N PRO A 331 9.65 -0.23 -36.53
CA PRO A 331 9.22 -1.59 -36.85
C PRO A 331 8.96 -2.46 -35.60
N PHE A 332 9.51 -2.07 -34.44
CA PHE A 332 9.37 -2.78 -33.17
C PHE A 332 8.09 -2.44 -32.40
N ALA A 333 7.22 -1.56 -32.94
CA ALA A 333 5.99 -1.09 -32.29
C ALA A 333 5.06 -2.23 -31.82
N HIS A 334 5.04 -3.37 -32.55
CA HIS A 334 4.20 -4.53 -32.24
C HIS A 334 4.93 -5.64 -31.47
N ASN A 335 6.19 -5.42 -31.05
CA ASN A 335 6.93 -6.42 -30.30
C ASN A 335 6.75 -6.24 -28.79
N PRO A 336 5.96 -7.09 -28.11
CA PRO A 336 5.70 -6.96 -26.67
C PRO A 336 6.95 -7.14 -25.80
N TYR A 337 7.95 -7.90 -26.26
CA TYR A 337 9.16 -8.17 -25.50
C TYR A 337 10.11 -6.97 -25.44
N VAL A 338 10.21 -6.20 -26.53
CA VAL A 338 10.94 -4.93 -26.52
C VAL A 338 10.30 -3.94 -25.56
N PHE A 339 8.97 -3.90 -25.56
CA PHE A 339 8.22 -3.06 -24.63
C PHE A 339 8.43 -3.48 -23.16
N LEU A 340 8.44 -4.78 -22.86
CA LEU A 340 8.75 -5.30 -21.52
C LEU A 340 10.16 -4.91 -21.05
N GLY A 341 11.15 -4.92 -21.94
CA GLY A 341 12.50 -4.43 -21.63
C GLY A 341 12.50 -2.96 -21.24
N LEU A 342 11.76 -2.12 -21.95
CA LEU A 342 11.62 -0.70 -21.61
C LEU A 342 10.84 -0.48 -20.30
N VAL A 343 9.82 -1.30 -20.01
CA VAL A 343 9.11 -1.30 -18.70
C VAL A 343 10.08 -1.59 -17.57
N PHE A 344 10.94 -2.61 -17.72
CA PHE A 344 11.96 -2.93 -16.73
C PHE A 344 12.93 -1.77 -16.48
N LEU A 345 13.41 -1.12 -17.53
CA LEU A 345 14.30 0.05 -17.43
C LEU A 345 13.59 1.25 -16.79
N SER A 346 12.33 1.51 -17.16
CA SER A 346 11.52 2.55 -16.51
C SER A 346 11.31 2.27 -15.02
N GLY A 347 11.01 1.02 -14.67
CA GLY A 347 10.90 0.56 -13.29
C GLY A 347 12.20 0.76 -12.51
N ALA A 348 13.36 0.53 -13.13
CA ALA A 348 14.66 0.80 -12.52
C ALA A 348 14.83 2.29 -12.16
N GLY A 349 14.47 3.21 -13.06
CA GLY A 349 14.51 4.65 -12.78
C GLY A 349 13.54 5.07 -11.66
N GLN A 350 12.32 4.55 -11.68
CA GLN A 350 11.30 4.85 -10.66
C GLN A 350 11.69 4.31 -9.27
N THR A 351 12.42 3.20 -9.21
CA THR A 351 12.88 2.60 -7.96
C THR A 351 13.61 3.59 -7.05
N PHE A 352 14.48 4.43 -7.63
CA PHE A 352 15.25 5.41 -6.87
C PHE A 352 14.38 6.44 -6.16
N LEU A 353 13.24 6.80 -6.76
CA LEU A 353 12.31 7.73 -6.15
C LEU A 353 11.39 7.04 -5.12
N VAL A 354 10.82 5.88 -5.47
CA VAL A 354 9.88 5.16 -4.60
C VAL A 354 10.53 4.75 -3.28
N LEU A 355 11.81 4.34 -3.31
CA LEU A 355 12.53 3.94 -2.10
C LEU A 355 12.84 5.12 -1.16
N GLU A 356 12.92 6.35 -1.68
CA GLU A 356 13.34 7.53 -0.92
C GLU A 356 12.19 8.46 -0.49
N VAL A 357 11.04 8.44 -1.17
CA VAL A 357 9.90 9.34 -0.85
C VAL A 357 9.41 9.17 0.59
N TRP A 358 9.56 7.99 1.17
CA TRP A 358 9.13 7.68 2.54
C TRP A 358 10.25 7.83 3.59
N ALA A 359 11.45 8.21 3.20
CA ALA A 359 12.61 8.43 4.07
C ALA A 359 12.75 9.88 4.53
#